data_655f9b2084b8a17b5293499f42f2b946
#
_entry.id   655f9b2084b8a17b5293499f42f2b946
#
_cell.length_a   1.000
_cell.length_b   1.000
_cell.length_c   1.000
_cell.angle_alpha   90.00
_cell.angle_beta   90.00
_cell.angle_gamma   90.00
#
_symmetry.space_group_name_H-M   'P 1'
#
loop_
_entity.id
_entity.type
_entity.pdbx_description
1 polymer ?
#
loop_
_entity_poly.entity_id
_entity_poly.type
_entity_poly.pdbx_seq_one_letter_code
_entity_poly.pdbx_strand_id
1 'polypeptide(L)'
;MSKIQFEIEFVIQASPQLLFQYMHTPSGLSEWFADNVNARTEKYTFFWDESVEEALLLKKKANEFVRFRWLNGDDDQDDCYYEMRIVVDEITKDVSVVVTDFADEDEVEEAKMLWESQISDLKQVLGSS
;
A
#
# COMPACT_ATOMS: atom_id res chain seq x y z
N MET A 1 2.01 -1.43 23.91
CA MET A 1 3.04 -0.71 23.16
C MET A 1 2.37 0.10 22.07
N SER A 2 2.79 1.32 21.93
CA SER A 2 2.15 2.20 20.95
C SER A 2 2.83 2.07 19.58
N LYS A 3 2.04 2.19 18.54
CA LYS A 3 2.55 2.20 17.18
C LYS A 3 3.02 3.59 16.81
N ILE A 4 4.04 3.65 15.99
CA ILE A 4 4.58 4.90 15.47
C ILE A 4 4.21 5.02 14.01
N GLN A 5 3.73 6.19 13.61
CA GLN A 5 3.41 6.46 12.21
C GLN A 5 4.68 6.85 11.47
N PHE A 6 4.85 6.31 10.27
CA PHE A 6 5.98 6.68 9.42
C PHE A 6 5.52 6.81 7.98
N GLU A 7 6.31 7.53 7.19
CA GLU A 7 6.05 7.74 5.77
C GLU A 7 7.30 7.45 4.96
N ILE A 8 7.09 6.90 3.76
CA ILE A 8 8.17 6.68 2.81
C ILE A 8 7.67 7.15 1.45
N GLU A 9 8.53 7.85 0.72
CA GLU A 9 8.21 8.32 -0.62
C GLU A 9 9.04 7.58 -1.66
N PHE A 10 8.37 7.13 -2.72
CA PHE A 10 9.02 6.41 -3.83
C PHE A 10 8.66 7.09 -5.14
N VAL A 11 9.67 7.46 -5.91
CA VAL A 11 9.44 7.99 -7.25
C VAL A 11 9.19 6.83 -8.19
N ILE A 12 8.07 6.87 -8.93
CA ILE A 12 7.69 5.79 -9.84
C ILE A 12 7.29 6.41 -11.18
N GLN A 13 7.91 5.93 -12.27
CA GLN A 13 7.65 6.46 -13.59
C GLN A 13 6.44 5.77 -14.21
N ALA A 14 5.26 6.21 -13.81
CA ALA A 14 3.99 5.69 -14.31
C ALA A 14 2.94 6.78 -14.13
N SER A 15 1.86 6.68 -14.90
CA SER A 15 0.79 7.67 -14.76
C SER A 15 0.00 7.44 -13.47
N PRO A 16 -0.60 8.49 -12.90
CA PRO A 16 -1.45 8.31 -11.72
C PRO A 16 -2.60 7.34 -11.95
N GLN A 17 -3.21 7.35 -13.12
CA GLN A 17 -4.30 6.43 -13.43
C GLN A 17 -3.84 4.97 -13.39
N LEU A 18 -2.68 4.69 -13.98
CA LEU A 18 -2.15 3.33 -13.99
C LEU A 18 -1.76 2.89 -12.59
N LEU A 19 -1.08 3.76 -11.84
CA LEU A 19 -0.73 3.47 -10.46
C LEU A 19 -1.94 3.16 -9.62
N PHE A 20 -2.98 3.96 -9.76
CA PHE A 20 -4.19 3.77 -8.96
C PHE A 20 -4.82 2.40 -9.22
N GLN A 21 -4.80 1.94 -10.46
CA GLN A 21 -5.33 0.62 -10.79
C GLN A 21 -4.58 -0.49 -10.04
N TYR A 22 -3.27 -0.36 -9.91
CA TYR A 22 -2.47 -1.35 -9.20
C TYR A 22 -2.56 -1.22 -7.69
N MET A 23 -3.08 -0.10 -7.19
CA MET A 23 -3.15 0.16 -5.77
C MET A 23 -4.50 -0.24 -5.15
N HIS A 24 -5.57 -0.31 -5.93
CA HIS A 24 -6.88 -0.54 -5.35
C HIS A 24 -7.65 -1.73 -5.92
N THR A 25 -7.30 -2.23 -7.10
CA THR A 25 -8.04 -3.37 -7.66
C THR A 25 -7.44 -4.68 -7.17
N PRO A 26 -8.28 -5.71 -6.98
CA PRO A 26 -7.73 -7.02 -6.61
C PRO A 26 -6.74 -7.56 -7.64
N SER A 27 -7.04 -7.42 -8.93
CA SER A 27 -6.12 -7.90 -9.97
C SER A 27 -4.82 -7.12 -9.97
N GLY A 28 -4.89 -5.79 -9.76
CA GLY A 28 -3.68 -4.97 -9.70
C GLY A 28 -2.82 -5.32 -8.49
N LEU A 29 -3.45 -5.41 -7.32
CA LEU A 29 -2.71 -5.74 -6.09
C LEU A 29 -2.12 -7.14 -6.13
N SER A 30 -2.74 -8.08 -6.85
CA SER A 30 -2.21 -9.43 -6.94
C SER A 30 -0.98 -9.52 -7.85
N GLU A 31 -0.64 -8.44 -8.55
CA GLU A 31 0.55 -8.41 -9.38
C GLU A 31 1.82 -8.09 -8.60
N TRP A 32 1.70 -7.41 -7.46
CA TRP A 32 2.89 -6.96 -6.74
C TRP A 32 2.78 -7.02 -5.23
N PHE A 33 1.59 -6.85 -4.68
CA PHE A 33 1.42 -6.72 -3.22
C PHE A 33 1.26 -8.07 -2.53
N ALA A 34 0.53 -8.98 -3.15
CA ALA A 34 0.27 -10.30 -2.60
C ALA A 34 0.21 -11.32 -3.74
N ASP A 35 0.27 -12.60 -3.40
CA ASP A 35 0.21 -13.65 -4.41
C ASP A 35 -1.16 -13.71 -5.07
N ASN A 36 -2.20 -13.43 -4.31
CA ASN A 36 -3.56 -13.35 -4.84
C ASN A 36 -4.36 -12.41 -3.96
N VAL A 37 -5.38 -11.77 -4.53
CA VAL A 37 -6.21 -10.83 -3.78
C VAL A 37 -7.66 -11.01 -4.23
N ASN A 38 -8.55 -11.14 -3.26
CA ASN A 38 -9.99 -11.14 -3.50
C ASN A 38 -10.60 -9.95 -2.78
N ALA A 39 -11.70 -9.42 -3.34
CA ALA A 39 -12.41 -8.34 -2.69
C ALA A 39 -13.90 -8.61 -2.74
N ARG A 40 -14.58 -8.32 -1.63
CA ARG A 40 -16.03 -8.36 -1.57
C ARG A 40 -16.47 -7.05 -0.93
N THR A 41 -17.04 -6.17 -1.76
CA THR A 41 -17.34 -4.80 -1.40
C THR A 41 -16.07 -4.10 -0.90
N GLU A 42 -15.98 -3.76 0.36
CA GLU A 42 -14.81 -3.03 0.89
C GLU A 42 -13.84 -3.92 1.64
N LYS A 43 -14.14 -5.21 1.74
CA LYS A 43 -13.29 -6.14 2.45
C LYS A 43 -12.38 -6.85 1.46
N TYR A 44 -11.06 -6.69 1.63
CA TYR A 44 -10.06 -7.31 0.78
C TYR A 44 -9.38 -8.44 1.53
N THR A 45 -9.18 -9.55 0.83
CA THR A 45 -8.46 -10.71 1.38
C THR A 45 -7.20 -10.90 0.55
N PHE A 46 -6.06 -10.87 1.24
CA PHE A 46 -4.75 -11.00 0.63
C PHE A 46 -4.17 -12.37 0.95
N PHE A 47 -3.72 -13.07 -0.09
CA PHE A 47 -3.15 -14.41 0.07
C PHE A 47 -1.66 -14.38 -0.23
N TRP A 48 -0.85 -14.82 0.73
CA TRP A 48 0.56 -15.08 0.54
C TRP A 48 0.79 -16.56 0.78
N ASP A 49 1.97 -17.08 0.38
CA ASP A 49 2.28 -18.51 0.47
C ASP A 49 1.86 -19.15 1.78
N GLU A 50 2.13 -18.50 2.89
CA GLU A 50 1.94 -19.08 4.20
C GLU A 50 0.97 -18.32 5.08
N SER A 51 0.30 -17.32 4.53
CA SER A 51 -0.60 -16.52 5.36
C SER A 51 -1.74 -15.93 4.54
N VAL A 52 -2.81 -15.61 5.25
CA VAL A 52 -3.96 -14.93 4.69
C VAL A 52 -4.29 -13.77 5.62
N GLU A 53 -4.39 -12.57 5.06
CA GLU A 53 -4.71 -11.39 5.83
C GLU A 53 -5.90 -10.68 5.21
N GLU A 54 -6.72 -10.08 6.07
CA GLU A 54 -7.87 -9.31 5.59
C GLU A 54 -7.70 -7.85 5.95
N ALA A 55 -8.19 -6.98 5.07
CA ALA A 55 -8.15 -5.55 5.30
C ALA A 55 -9.45 -4.92 4.83
N LEU A 56 -9.81 -3.83 5.45
CA LEU A 56 -11.00 -3.07 5.09
C LEU A 56 -10.57 -1.82 4.36
N LEU A 57 -11.15 -1.60 3.17
CA LEU A 57 -10.91 -0.37 2.42
C LEU A 57 -11.66 0.75 3.14
N LEU A 58 -10.91 1.65 3.76
CA LEU A 58 -11.51 2.75 4.52
C LEU A 58 -11.89 3.92 3.63
N LYS A 59 -11.05 4.25 2.66
CA LYS A 59 -11.25 5.42 1.84
C LYS A 59 -10.40 5.31 0.58
N LYS A 60 -10.93 5.84 -0.52
CA LYS A 60 -10.16 5.95 -1.76
C LYS A 60 -10.65 7.16 -2.54
N LYS A 61 -9.73 7.72 -3.31
CA LYS A 61 -10.06 8.79 -4.24
C LYS A 61 -9.32 8.51 -5.54
N ALA A 62 -10.06 8.47 -6.65
CA ALA A 62 -9.52 8.06 -7.94
C ALA A 62 -8.26 8.84 -8.30
N ASN A 63 -7.20 8.10 -8.64
CA ASN A 63 -5.91 8.64 -9.07
C ASN A 63 -5.19 9.46 -7.99
N GLU A 64 -5.61 9.36 -6.74
CA GLU A 64 -5.00 10.12 -5.64
C GLU A 64 -4.53 9.23 -4.50
N PHE A 65 -5.41 8.43 -3.92
CA PHE A 65 -4.98 7.61 -2.80
C PHE A 65 -5.94 6.47 -2.50
N VAL A 66 -5.44 5.52 -1.69
CA VAL A 66 -6.22 4.44 -1.14
C VAL A 66 -5.74 4.19 0.29
N ARG A 67 -6.68 3.93 1.20
CA ARG A 67 -6.38 3.71 2.62
C ARG A 67 -7.06 2.44 3.09
N PHE A 68 -6.28 1.56 3.74
CA PHE A 68 -6.78 0.28 4.24
C PHE A 68 -6.49 0.14 5.73
N ARG A 69 -7.29 -0.65 6.40
CA ARG A 69 -7.04 -1.03 7.79
C ARG A 69 -7.05 -2.56 7.89
N TRP A 70 -5.97 -3.10 8.46
CA TRP A 70 -5.88 -4.54 8.65
C TRP A 70 -6.91 -5.01 9.68
N LEU A 71 -7.54 -6.16 9.42
CA LEU A 71 -8.55 -6.75 10.28
C LEU A 71 -7.97 -7.93 11.05
N ASN A 72 -6.89 -7.69 11.78
CA ASN A 72 -6.17 -8.77 12.45
C ASN A 72 -6.71 -9.09 13.83
N GLY A 73 -7.87 -8.57 14.18
CA GLY A 73 -8.53 -8.93 15.41
C GLY A 73 -8.01 -8.28 16.68
N ASP A 74 -7.10 -7.35 16.54
CA ASP A 74 -6.55 -6.64 17.70
C ASP A 74 -7.22 -5.28 17.80
N ASP A 75 -8.11 -5.13 18.78
CA ASP A 75 -8.90 -3.91 18.93
C ASP A 75 -8.07 -2.68 19.20
N ASP A 76 -6.86 -2.85 19.70
CA ASP A 76 -5.99 -1.73 20.00
C ASP A 76 -5.43 -1.08 18.74
N GLN A 77 -5.69 -1.66 17.58
CA GLN A 77 -5.18 -1.19 16.30
C GLN A 77 -6.20 -0.38 15.50
N ASP A 78 -7.30 0.02 16.12
CA ASP A 78 -8.39 0.67 15.40
C ASP A 78 -7.99 1.96 14.71
N ASP A 79 -7.01 2.68 15.25
CA ASP A 79 -6.55 3.93 14.65
C ASP A 79 -5.44 3.73 13.64
N CYS A 80 -4.98 2.50 13.45
CA CYS A 80 -3.89 2.22 12.52
C CYS A 80 -4.44 1.88 11.14
N TYR A 81 -3.69 2.33 10.12
CA TYR A 81 -4.06 2.08 8.74
C TYR A 81 -2.79 2.09 7.91
N TYR A 82 -2.88 1.68 6.64
CA TYR A 82 -1.83 2.01 5.70
C TYR A 82 -2.46 2.72 4.51
N GLU A 83 -1.73 3.66 3.96
CA GLU A 83 -2.22 4.49 2.89
C GLU A 83 -1.14 4.60 1.81
N MET A 84 -1.58 4.53 0.57
CA MET A 84 -0.72 4.81 -0.57
C MET A 84 -1.29 6.01 -1.28
N ARG A 85 -0.50 7.10 -1.36
CA ARG A 85 -0.96 8.35 -1.94
C ARG A 85 -0.08 8.73 -3.13
N ILE A 86 -0.72 9.06 -4.23
CA ILE A 86 -0.03 9.47 -5.45
C ILE A 86 0.15 10.98 -5.42
N VAL A 87 1.39 11.42 -5.61
CA VAL A 87 1.73 12.84 -5.60
C VAL A 87 2.47 13.15 -6.90
N VAL A 88 2.07 14.24 -7.56
CA VAL A 88 2.72 14.71 -8.78
C VAL A 88 3.42 16.02 -8.47
N ASP A 89 4.72 16.09 -8.73
CA ASP A 89 5.48 17.32 -8.53
C ASP A 89 5.06 18.35 -9.58
N GLU A 90 4.75 19.55 -9.13
CA GLU A 90 4.23 20.58 -10.01
C GLU A 90 5.28 21.09 -11.01
N ILE A 91 6.53 21.00 -10.67
CA ILE A 91 7.61 21.54 -11.50
C ILE A 91 8.17 20.46 -12.41
N THR A 92 8.64 19.35 -11.84
CA THR A 92 9.27 18.29 -12.61
C THR A 92 8.27 17.32 -13.24
N LYS A 93 7.04 17.29 -12.73
CA LYS A 93 5.99 16.34 -13.14
C LYS A 93 6.33 14.90 -12.76
N ASP A 94 7.31 14.69 -11.90
CA ASP A 94 7.60 13.36 -11.38
C ASP A 94 6.43 12.86 -10.54
N VAL A 95 6.13 11.57 -10.69
CA VAL A 95 5.07 10.92 -9.93
C VAL A 95 5.71 10.14 -8.80
N SER A 96 5.17 10.29 -7.61
CA SER A 96 5.63 9.57 -6.42
C SER A 96 4.47 8.88 -5.73
N VAL A 97 4.77 7.79 -5.03
CA VAL A 97 3.83 7.17 -4.12
C VAL A 97 4.36 7.38 -2.71
N VAL A 98 3.55 8.01 -1.88
CA VAL A 98 3.87 8.21 -0.47
C VAL A 98 3.11 7.16 0.33
N VAL A 99 3.85 6.30 1.01
CA VAL A 99 3.26 5.25 1.84
C VAL A 99 3.27 5.72 3.28
N THR A 100 2.10 5.67 3.92
CA THR A 100 1.96 5.93 5.34
C THR A 100 1.57 4.62 6.02
N ASP A 101 2.26 4.26 7.09
CA ASP A 101 1.98 3.02 7.80
C ASP A 101 2.36 3.21 9.26
N PHE A 102 2.06 2.21 10.06
CA PHE A 102 2.32 2.20 11.51
C PHE A 102 3.06 0.93 11.88
N ALA A 103 3.99 1.05 12.82
CA ALA A 103 4.72 -0.11 13.33
C ALA A 103 5.22 0.21 14.73
N ASP A 104 5.52 -0.84 15.50
CA ASP A 104 6.18 -0.64 16.79
C ASP A 104 7.54 -0.01 16.58
N GLU A 105 7.99 0.77 17.56
CA GLU A 105 9.22 1.53 17.42
C GLU A 105 10.42 0.69 16.97
N ASP A 106 10.53 -0.52 17.51
CA ASP A 106 11.64 -1.42 17.16
C ASP A 106 11.42 -2.18 15.87
N GLU A 107 10.26 -2.02 15.22
CA GLU A 107 9.96 -2.70 13.97
C GLU A 107 9.84 -1.76 12.77
N VAL A 108 10.01 -0.45 12.99
CA VAL A 108 9.84 0.53 11.93
C VAL A 108 10.80 0.28 10.77
N GLU A 109 12.07 -0.01 11.06
CA GLU A 109 13.05 -0.21 10.00
C GLU A 109 12.74 -1.46 9.17
N GLU A 110 12.28 -2.52 9.80
CA GLU A 110 11.86 -3.72 9.07
C GLU A 110 10.64 -3.44 8.19
N ALA A 111 9.69 -2.68 8.73
CA ALA A 111 8.49 -2.33 7.97
C ALA A 111 8.85 -1.49 6.75
N LYS A 112 9.79 -0.56 6.89
CA LYS A 112 10.25 0.24 5.75
C LYS A 112 10.92 -0.62 4.69
N MET A 113 11.74 -1.58 5.11
CA MET A 113 12.40 -2.48 4.17
C MET A 113 11.39 -3.33 3.41
N LEU A 114 10.34 -3.78 4.09
CA LEU A 114 9.29 -4.55 3.44
C LEU A 114 8.59 -3.71 2.38
N TRP A 115 8.26 -2.45 2.70
CA TRP A 115 7.64 -1.56 1.73
C TRP A 115 8.56 -1.30 0.53
N GLU A 116 9.86 -1.11 0.78
CA GLU A 116 10.82 -0.93 -0.31
C GLU A 116 10.83 -2.12 -1.25
N SER A 117 10.80 -3.32 -0.69
CA SER A 117 10.78 -4.54 -1.49
C SER A 117 9.50 -4.64 -2.32
N GLN A 118 8.36 -4.36 -1.70
CA GLN A 118 7.08 -4.45 -2.40
C GLN A 118 6.97 -3.38 -3.50
N ILE A 119 7.42 -2.17 -3.23
CA ILE A 119 7.40 -1.12 -4.24
C ILE A 119 8.36 -1.45 -5.39
N SER A 120 9.47 -2.10 -5.10
CA SER A 120 10.37 -2.58 -6.15
C SER A 120 9.65 -3.54 -7.09
N ASP A 121 8.84 -4.43 -6.53
CA ASP A 121 8.04 -5.35 -7.34
C ASP A 121 7.02 -4.59 -8.18
N LEU A 122 6.39 -3.56 -7.60
CA LEU A 122 5.46 -2.74 -8.34
C LEU A 122 6.15 -2.06 -9.54
N LYS A 123 7.34 -1.53 -9.33
CA LYS A 123 8.09 -0.90 -10.42
C LYS A 123 8.38 -1.89 -11.55
N GLN A 124 8.73 -3.13 -11.20
CA GLN A 124 8.96 -4.16 -12.21
C GLN A 124 7.71 -4.45 -13.03
N VAL A 125 6.58 -4.58 -12.36
CA VAL A 125 5.31 -4.89 -13.02
C VAL A 125 4.93 -3.75 -13.97
N LEU A 126 5.19 -2.51 -13.57
CA LEU A 126 4.86 -1.33 -14.37
C LEU A 126 5.89 -1.06 -15.47
N GLY A 127 7.01 -1.77 -15.49
CA GLY A 127 8.09 -1.48 -16.41
C GLY A 127 8.83 -0.20 -16.07
N SER A 128 8.74 0.24 -14.83
CA SER A 128 9.41 1.44 -14.35
C SER A 128 10.81 1.11 -13.85
N SER A 129 11.68 2.07 -13.90
CA SER A 129 13.04 1.89 -13.40
C SER A 129 13.27 2.65 -12.09
#